data_71d4980e1afdc82494e842c34e13165b
#
_entry.id   71d4980e1afdc82494e842c34e13165b
#
_cell.length_a   1.000
_cell.length_b   1.000
_cell.length_c   1.000
_cell.angle_alpha   90.00
_cell.angle_beta   90.00
_cell.angle_gamma   90.00
#
_symmetry.space_group_name_H-M   'P 1'
#
loop_
_entity.id
_entity.type
_entity.pdbx_description
1 polymer ?
#
loop_
_entity_poly.entity_id
_entity_poly.type
_entity_poly.pdbx_seq_one_letter_code
_entity_poly.pdbx_strand_id
1 'polypeptide(L)'
;TLDAEAVETAKNADVVLMFLGLPEAAESEGFDRETLDIPAKQVELLKAVAAENKNIVVVLSNGSVVSVAPWAGNAKGILESWLLGQAGGPALADVIFGKVSPSGKLAQTIPMDINDDPSMINWPGEEGHVDYGEGVFVGYRYYDTYDKAVDYPFGFGLSYATFAIDVPATVPNTSEVDAAETVQVYVAPGKAAVARPKHELKGFRKVFLKAGESAEISFDLDERAFAYWSEKFDDWHVEAGEYTVEVGTSSRDIAAVAVVTLDGDGKALPLDEWSTFGEWSCDPVGSKIVASVYAEGEAGNLPQLPDNDMMRMFLKSMPINSMPMLMSDGGKAITAFMLDEYAKIAETAE
;
A
#
# COMPACT_ATOMS: atom_id res chain seq x y z
N THR A 1 18.09 37.21 21.59
CA THR A 1 18.35 35.85 21.05
C THR A 1 17.99 35.83 19.56
N LEU A 2 18.58 34.96 18.79
CA LEU A 2 18.25 34.78 17.36
C LEU A 2 16.75 34.51 17.15
N ASP A 3 16.12 33.74 18.03
CA ASP A 3 14.69 33.46 17.97
C ASP A 3 13.85 34.75 18.13
N ALA A 4 14.19 35.64 19.04
CA ALA A 4 13.51 36.91 19.22
C ALA A 4 13.68 37.85 18.02
N GLU A 5 14.84 37.83 17.37
CA GLU A 5 15.08 38.57 16.15
C GLU A 5 14.27 38.00 14.97
N ALA A 6 14.21 36.68 14.85
CA ALA A 6 13.39 36.01 13.83
C ALA A 6 11.90 36.35 14.00
N VAL A 7 11.36 36.32 15.20
CA VAL A 7 9.98 36.67 15.51
C VAL A 7 9.69 38.13 15.17
N GLU A 8 10.56 39.06 15.54
CA GLU A 8 10.37 40.49 15.22
C GLU A 8 10.48 40.77 13.73
N THR A 9 11.40 40.07 13.03
CA THR A 9 11.50 40.16 11.56
C THR A 9 10.23 39.63 10.88
N ALA A 10 9.73 38.50 11.34
CA ALA A 10 8.52 37.89 10.80
C ALA A 10 7.27 38.77 10.98
N LYS A 11 7.15 39.46 12.10
CA LYS A 11 6.05 40.39 12.40
C LYS A 11 5.90 41.50 11.36
N ASN A 12 6.99 41.95 10.78
CA ASN A 12 7.05 43.04 9.82
C ASN A 12 7.09 42.57 8.36
N ALA A 13 7.02 41.25 8.11
CA ALA A 13 7.06 40.67 6.78
C ALA A 13 5.66 40.41 6.22
N ASP A 14 5.46 40.59 4.91
CA ASP A 14 4.21 40.21 4.22
C ASP A 14 4.03 38.69 4.18
N VAL A 15 5.12 37.95 3.98
CA VAL A 15 5.19 36.50 3.91
C VAL A 15 6.45 36.02 4.59
N VAL A 16 6.36 34.94 5.34
CA VAL A 16 7.52 34.30 5.99
C VAL A 16 7.80 32.95 5.32
N LEU A 17 9.00 32.76 4.83
CA LEU A 17 9.49 31.48 4.35
C LEU A 17 10.35 30.85 5.47
N MET A 18 9.90 29.73 6.01
CA MET A 18 10.63 28.99 7.04
C MET A 18 11.22 27.71 6.46
N PHE A 19 12.55 27.65 6.43
CA PHE A 19 13.30 26.46 6.03
C PHE A 19 13.53 25.60 7.26
N LEU A 20 12.85 24.45 7.33
CA LEU A 20 12.94 23.50 8.42
C LEU A 20 13.45 22.17 7.85
N GLY A 21 13.98 21.32 8.72
CA GLY A 21 14.44 20.00 8.25
C GLY A 21 15.25 19.25 9.30
N LEU A 22 15.78 18.12 8.88
CA LEU A 22 16.58 17.25 9.72
C LEU A 22 18.06 17.62 9.61
N PRO A 23 18.74 17.94 10.72
CA PRO A 23 20.19 18.09 10.72
C PRO A 23 20.88 16.72 10.66
N GLU A 24 22.13 16.67 10.26
CA GLU A 24 22.95 15.46 10.18
C GLU A 24 22.94 14.63 11.49
N ALA A 25 22.82 15.29 12.64
CA ALA A 25 22.71 14.61 13.93
C ALA A 25 21.36 13.91 14.17
N ALA A 26 20.35 14.21 13.38
CA ALA A 26 19.03 13.58 13.47
C ALA A 26 18.78 12.58 12.33
N GLU A 27 19.43 12.75 11.19
CA GLU A 27 19.33 11.88 10.03
C GLU A 27 20.70 11.72 9.37
N SER A 28 21.27 10.53 9.44
CA SER A 28 22.56 10.20 8.86
C SER A 28 22.69 8.71 8.61
N GLU A 29 23.66 8.32 7.79
CA GLU A 29 24.06 6.92 7.66
C GLU A 29 24.69 6.41 8.96
N GLY A 30 24.43 5.15 9.33
CA GLY A 30 25.05 4.48 10.46
C GLY A 30 24.28 4.54 11.79
N PHE A 31 23.14 5.22 11.84
CA PHE A 31 22.18 5.14 12.95
C PHE A 31 20.76 5.36 12.47
N ASP A 32 19.80 4.85 13.25
CA ASP A 32 18.39 4.94 12.94
C ASP A 32 17.74 6.12 13.66
N ARG A 33 16.67 6.63 13.05
CA ARG A 33 15.83 7.66 13.67
C ARG A 33 14.92 7.02 14.70
N GLU A 34 14.81 7.64 15.87
CA GLU A 34 13.90 7.21 16.94
C GLU A 34 12.52 7.86 16.86
N THR A 35 12.35 8.90 16.03
CA THR A 35 11.11 9.66 15.89
C THR A 35 10.95 10.18 14.45
N LEU A 36 9.73 10.43 14.03
CA LEU A 36 9.41 11.13 12.79
C LEU A 36 9.35 12.67 12.97
N ASP A 37 9.56 13.18 14.17
CA ASP A 37 9.47 14.61 14.44
C ASP A 37 10.67 15.36 13.87
N ILE A 38 10.44 16.61 13.44
CA ILE A 38 11.52 17.57 13.26
C ILE A 38 11.98 18.09 14.64
N PRO A 39 13.21 18.63 14.76
CA PRO A 39 13.72 19.11 16.03
C PRO A 39 12.75 20.06 16.75
N ALA A 40 12.48 19.80 18.02
CA ALA A 40 11.50 20.55 18.82
C ALA A 40 11.73 22.08 18.79
N LYS A 41 12.99 22.50 18.73
CA LYS A 41 13.34 23.93 18.61
C LYS A 41 12.85 24.59 17.34
N GLN A 42 12.80 23.87 16.24
CA GLN A 42 12.24 24.37 14.98
C GLN A 42 10.72 24.53 15.09
N VAL A 43 10.03 23.59 15.74
CA VAL A 43 8.58 23.67 16.00
C VAL A 43 8.26 24.82 16.97
N GLU A 44 9.05 24.99 18.02
CA GLU A 44 8.90 26.11 18.95
C GLU A 44 9.02 27.46 18.23
N LEU A 45 10.04 27.62 17.39
CA LEU A 45 10.24 28.83 16.60
C LEU A 45 9.10 29.06 15.61
N LEU A 46 8.65 28.01 14.89
CA LEU A 46 7.52 28.10 13.97
C LEU A 46 6.26 28.59 14.70
N LYS A 47 5.95 28.03 15.88
CA LYS A 47 4.80 28.44 16.68
C LYS A 47 4.91 29.88 17.17
N ALA A 48 6.11 30.32 17.59
CA ALA A 48 6.36 31.69 18.01
C ALA A 48 6.20 32.69 16.85
N VAL A 49 6.72 32.37 15.67
CA VAL A 49 6.56 33.16 14.45
C VAL A 49 5.07 33.19 14.02
N ALA A 50 4.38 32.05 14.08
CA ALA A 50 2.97 31.95 13.72
C ALA A 50 2.04 32.72 14.66
N ALA A 51 2.45 33.06 15.87
CA ALA A 51 1.71 33.93 16.76
C ALA A 51 1.66 35.39 16.23
N GLU A 52 2.71 35.85 15.57
CA GLU A 52 2.85 37.21 15.05
C GLU A 52 2.49 37.34 13.56
N ASN A 53 2.76 36.33 12.74
CA ASN A 53 2.46 36.33 11.32
C ASN A 53 1.80 35.01 10.89
N LYS A 54 0.66 35.10 10.21
CA LYS A 54 -0.10 33.94 9.74
C LYS A 54 0.25 33.53 8.30
N ASN A 55 1.04 34.33 7.58
CA ASN A 55 1.41 34.06 6.20
C ASN A 55 2.75 33.32 6.14
N ILE A 56 2.75 32.06 6.58
CA ILE A 56 3.93 31.23 6.64
C ILE A 56 3.86 30.15 5.58
N VAL A 57 4.95 30.01 4.84
CA VAL A 57 5.22 28.83 3.99
C VAL A 57 6.43 28.11 4.59
N VAL A 58 6.25 26.84 4.92
CA VAL A 58 7.33 25.97 5.38
C VAL A 58 7.91 25.23 4.19
N VAL A 59 9.23 25.25 4.08
CA VAL A 59 10.02 24.45 3.13
C VAL A 59 10.76 23.41 3.95
N LEU A 60 10.43 22.14 3.74
CA LEU A 60 11.08 21.01 4.42
C LEU A 60 12.29 20.51 3.64
N SER A 61 13.35 20.15 4.35
CA SER A 61 14.54 19.50 3.81
C SER A 61 14.91 18.31 4.71
N ASN A 62 14.61 17.12 4.24
CA ASN A 62 14.76 15.84 4.94
C ASN A 62 14.92 14.70 3.92
N GLY A 63 15.63 13.64 4.30
CA GLY A 63 15.86 12.47 3.42
C GLY A 63 14.72 11.45 3.50
N SER A 64 14.05 11.38 4.66
CA SER A 64 12.90 10.49 4.90
C SER A 64 11.75 11.27 5.53
N VAL A 65 10.55 10.69 5.59
CA VAL A 65 9.33 11.36 6.06
C VAL A 65 9.49 11.97 7.45
N VAL A 66 8.81 13.09 7.66
CA VAL A 66 8.63 13.72 8.97
C VAL A 66 7.14 13.92 9.24
N SER A 67 6.73 13.74 10.49
CA SER A 67 5.36 14.06 10.92
C SER A 67 5.10 15.55 10.85
N VAL A 68 4.01 15.95 10.22
CA VAL A 68 3.64 17.34 10.05
C VAL A 68 2.39 17.74 10.85
N ALA A 69 1.53 16.78 11.25
CA ALA A 69 0.31 17.03 12.04
C ALA A 69 0.53 17.93 13.25
N PRO A 70 1.60 17.80 14.06
CA PRO A 70 1.77 18.59 15.27
C PRO A 70 1.95 20.10 15.03
N TRP A 71 2.29 20.50 13.79
CA TRP A 71 2.63 21.89 13.48
C TRP A 71 2.08 22.42 12.16
N ALA A 72 1.55 21.59 11.28
CA ALA A 72 1.03 21.98 9.95
C ALA A 72 0.01 23.12 10.00
N GLY A 73 -0.84 23.16 11.03
CA GLY A 73 -1.82 24.23 11.24
C GLY A 73 -1.22 25.64 11.46
N ASN A 74 0.09 25.74 11.64
CA ASN A 74 0.81 27.02 11.75
C ASN A 74 1.29 27.57 10.41
N ALA A 75 1.19 26.80 9.33
CA ALA A 75 1.61 27.19 8.00
C ALA A 75 0.43 27.22 7.02
N LYS A 76 0.45 28.14 6.06
CA LYS A 76 -0.51 28.17 4.94
C LYS A 76 -0.11 27.29 3.77
N GLY A 77 1.17 26.95 3.66
CA GLY A 77 1.71 26.07 2.66
C GLY A 77 2.89 25.31 3.22
N ILE A 78 3.02 24.06 2.81
CA ILE A 78 4.17 23.20 3.11
C ILE A 78 4.72 22.70 1.78
N LEU A 79 5.98 22.94 1.54
CA LEU A 79 6.71 22.45 0.39
C LEU A 79 7.70 21.38 0.85
N GLU A 80 7.41 20.13 0.54
CA GLU A 80 8.34 19.03 0.76
C GLU A 80 9.38 19.03 -0.34
N SER A 81 10.62 19.35 0.01
CA SER A 81 11.70 19.48 -0.96
C SER A 81 12.71 18.34 -0.92
N TRP A 82 12.59 17.44 0.05
CA TRP A 82 13.51 16.33 0.22
C TRP A 82 14.99 16.80 0.29
N LEU A 83 15.91 16.01 -0.22
CA LEU A 83 17.32 16.36 -0.36
C LEU A 83 17.57 16.84 -1.79
N LEU A 84 17.51 18.15 -1.97
CA LEU A 84 17.73 18.77 -3.28
C LEU A 84 19.22 18.78 -3.66
N GLY A 85 19.46 18.68 -4.97
CA GLY A 85 20.79 18.82 -5.53
C GLY A 85 21.24 20.28 -5.72
N GLN A 86 22.26 20.47 -6.55
CA GLN A 86 22.94 21.76 -6.81
C GLN A 86 22.00 22.90 -7.22
N ALA A 87 20.94 22.61 -7.97
CA ALA A 87 19.97 23.60 -8.44
C ALA A 87 18.74 23.78 -7.52
N GLY A 88 18.78 23.28 -6.27
CA GLY A 88 17.67 23.31 -5.35
C GLY A 88 17.14 24.70 -5.04
N GLY A 89 18.02 25.66 -4.74
CA GLY A 89 17.62 27.04 -4.44
C GLY A 89 16.86 27.71 -5.59
N PRO A 90 17.38 27.76 -6.84
CA PRO A 90 16.64 28.25 -7.98
C PRO A 90 15.32 27.52 -8.23
N ALA A 91 15.27 26.19 -8.10
CA ALA A 91 14.06 25.40 -8.30
C ALA A 91 12.97 25.76 -7.27
N LEU A 92 13.34 25.88 -6.00
CA LEU A 92 12.42 26.33 -4.94
C LEU A 92 11.88 27.74 -5.21
N ALA A 93 12.74 28.66 -5.63
CA ALA A 93 12.32 30.01 -5.97
C ALA A 93 11.32 30.01 -7.15
N ASP A 94 11.57 29.23 -8.21
CA ASP A 94 10.67 29.13 -9.36
C ASP A 94 9.28 28.59 -8.95
N VAL A 95 9.22 27.64 -8.01
CA VAL A 95 7.94 27.14 -7.46
C VAL A 95 7.30 28.19 -6.54
N ILE A 96 8.02 28.69 -5.53
CA ILE A 96 7.45 29.59 -4.51
C ILE A 96 6.90 30.88 -5.15
N PHE A 97 7.59 31.43 -6.15
CA PHE A 97 7.13 32.63 -6.85
C PHE A 97 6.21 32.36 -8.04
N GLY A 98 5.74 31.12 -8.21
CA GLY A 98 4.72 30.77 -9.20
C GLY A 98 5.21 30.78 -10.65
N LYS A 99 6.52 30.80 -10.90
CA LYS A 99 7.08 30.68 -12.25
C LYS A 99 6.90 29.26 -12.80
N VAL A 100 6.91 28.27 -11.93
CA VAL A 100 6.63 26.86 -12.21
C VAL A 100 5.57 26.37 -11.24
N SER A 101 4.51 25.75 -11.72
CA SER A 101 3.54 25.08 -10.86
C SER A 101 4.14 23.80 -10.26
N PRO A 102 4.00 23.56 -8.95
CA PRO A 102 4.43 22.31 -8.37
C PRO A 102 3.67 21.13 -8.99
N SER A 103 4.37 20.02 -9.21
CA SER A 103 3.82 18.82 -9.85
C SER A 103 4.49 17.55 -9.35
N GLY A 104 5.27 17.65 -8.27
CA GLY A 104 5.80 16.51 -7.54
C GLY A 104 4.69 15.79 -6.78
N LYS A 105 4.84 14.48 -6.63
CA LYS A 105 3.95 13.64 -5.83
C LYS A 105 4.77 12.93 -4.75
N LEU A 106 4.18 12.78 -3.56
CA LEU A 106 4.85 12.07 -2.47
C LEU A 106 5.07 10.61 -2.86
N ALA A 107 6.30 10.16 -2.78
CA ALA A 107 6.69 8.77 -3.02
C ALA A 107 6.54 7.88 -1.76
N GLN A 108 6.09 8.47 -0.67
CA GLN A 108 5.85 7.81 0.61
C GLN A 108 4.54 8.32 1.22
N THR A 109 3.90 7.47 2.03
CA THR A 109 2.83 7.93 2.93
C THR A 109 3.48 8.66 4.10
N ILE A 110 2.93 9.78 4.52
CA ILE A 110 3.35 10.47 5.76
C ILE A 110 2.41 10.04 6.88
N PRO A 111 2.84 9.16 7.80
CA PRO A 111 2.03 8.70 8.91
C PRO A 111 1.87 9.81 9.96
N MET A 112 0.85 9.70 10.80
CA MET A 112 0.65 10.64 11.91
C MET A 112 1.62 10.36 13.06
N ASP A 113 1.98 9.10 13.29
CA ASP A 113 2.87 8.66 14.37
C ASP A 113 3.75 7.52 13.87
N ILE A 114 4.99 7.42 14.40
CA ILE A 114 5.92 6.34 14.06
C ILE A 114 5.35 4.96 14.44
N ASN A 115 4.57 4.89 15.51
CA ASN A 115 3.95 3.64 15.96
C ASN A 115 2.82 3.14 15.03
N ASP A 116 2.40 3.96 14.08
CA ASP A 116 1.47 3.53 13.03
C ASP A 116 2.17 2.76 11.90
N ASP A 117 3.52 2.75 11.86
CA ASP A 117 4.26 1.98 10.87
C ASP A 117 4.22 0.48 11.19
N PRO A 118 3.86 -0.38 10.23
CA PRO A 118 3.70 -1.81 10.48
C PRO A 118 5.00 -2.52 10.87
N SER A 119 6.16 -1.96 10.53
CA SER A 119 7.47 -2.53 10.87
C SER A 119 7.83 -2.35 12.34
N MET A 120 7.21 -1.40 13.05
CA MET A 120 7.58 -1.04 14.42
C MET A 120 7.44 -2.19 15.42
N ILE A 121 6.55 -3.15 15.16
CA ILE A 121 6.38 -4.33 16.03
C ILE A 121 7.60 -5.26 15.97
N ASN A 122 8.34 -5.25 14.86
CA ASN A 122 9.49 -6.10 14.62
C ASN A 122 10.82 -5.34 14.73
N TRP A 123 10.76 -4.02 14.86
CA TRP A 123 11.93 -3.14 14.94
C TRP A 123 12.41 -2.99 16.39
N PRO A 124 13.72 -2.96 16.68
CA PRO A 124 14.86 -3.18 15.77
C PRO A 124 15.26 -4.65 15.60
N GLY A 125 14.47 -5.59 16.07
CA GLY A 125 14.77 -7.01 16.14
C GLY A 125 15.39 -7.42 17.47
N GLU A 126 15.59 -8.74 17.67
CA GLU A 126 16.13 -9.35 18.89
C GLU A 126 17.20 -10.38 18.55
N GLU A 127 18.23 -10.49 19.38
CA GLU A 127 19.28 -11.52 19.30
C GLU A 127 19.91 -11.69 17.90
N GLY A 128 20.00 -10.60 17.14
CA GLY A 128 20.56 -10.60 15.77
C GLY A 128 19.61 -11.04 14.67
N HIS A 129 18.32 -11.15 14.98
CA HIS A 129 17.25 -11.45 14.03
C HIS A 129 16.30 -10.25 13.88
N VAL A 130 15.83 -10.04 12.65
CA VAL A 130 14.80 -9.06 12.31
C VAL A 130 13.75 -9.77 11.46
N ASP A 131 12.51 -9.74 11.91
CA ASP A 131 11.39 -10.27 11.17
C ASP A 131 10.74 -9.15 10.33
N TYR A 132 10.44 -9.44 9.06
CA TYR A 132 9.66 -8.57 8.18
C TYR A 132 8.19 -9.04 8.19
N GLY A 133 7.59 -9.03 9.39
CA GLY A 133 6.25 -9.56 9.64
C GLY A 133 5.13 -8.82 8.91
N GLU A 134 5.38 -7.59 8.44
CA GLU A 134 4.47 -6.83 7.60
C GLU A 134 4.29 -7.43 6.20
N GLY A 135 5.25 -8.23 5.72
CA GLY A 135 5.21 -8.88 4.42
C GLY A 135 5.04 -7.87 3.27
N VAL A 136 3.98 -8.01 2.47
CA VAL A 136 3.68 -7.10 1.35
C VAL A 136 3.03 -5.79 1.78
N PHE A 137 2.64 -5.67 3.05
CA PHE A 137 1.94 -4.50 3.58
C PHE A 137 2.92 -3.42 4.05
N VAL A 138 3.66 -2.83 3.12
CA VAL A 138 4.58 -1.73 3.36
C VAL A 138 4.02 -0.42 2.79
N GLY A 139 4.27 0.70 3.50
CA GLY A 139 3.84 2.03 3.09
C GLY A 139 2.33 2.10 2.83
N TYR A 140 1.89 2.74 1.73
CA TYR A 140 0.47 2.90 1.41
C TYR A 140 -0.30 1.59 1.32
N ARG A 141 0.35 0.47 0.96
CA ARG A 141 -0.29 -0.84 0.92
C ARG A 141 -0.84 -1.24 2.28
N TYR A 142 -0.14 -0.90 3.35
CA TYR A 142 -0.62 -1.08 4.72
C TYR A 142 -1.67 -0.04 5.08
N TYR A 143 -1.31 1.25 4.99
CA TYR A 143 -2.17 2.34 5.46
C TYR A 143 -3.52 2.36 4.76
N ASP A 144 -3.58 2.07 3.46
CA ASP A 144 -4.82 2.07 2.69
C ASP A 144 -5.64 0.79 2.89
N THR A 145 -4.97 -0.37 3.08
CA THR A 145 -5.67 -1.64 3.35
C THR A 145 -6.38 -1.63 4.71
N TYR A 146 -5.75 -1.02 5.71
CA TYR A 146 -6.28 -0.99 7.08
C TYR A 146 -6.96 0.35 7.44
N ASP A 147 -7.22 1.20 6.45
CA ASP A 147 -7.86 2.52 6.60
C ASP A 147 -7.22 3.37 7.73
N LYS A 148 -5.89 3.31 7.86
CA LYS A 148 -5.16 4.08 8.86
C LYS A 148 -5.19 5.56 8.53
N ALA A 149 -5.37 6.40 9.56
CA ALA A 149 -5.21 7.84 9.42
C ALA A 149 -3.76 8.18 9.05
N VAL A 150 -3.59 9.13 8.14
CA VAL A 150 -2.27 9.60 7.69
C VAL A 150 -2.30 11.11 7.52
N ASP A 151 -1.16 11.76 7.66
CA ASP A 151 -1.04 13.19 7.37
C ASP A 151 -1.23 13.45 5.88
N TYR A 152 -0.51 12.70 5.04
CA TYR A 152 -0.65 12.73 3.59
C TYR A 152 -0.49 11.34 2.99
N PRO A 153 -1.37 10.94 2.05
CA PRO A 153 -1.28 9.64 1.41
C PRO A 153 -0.16 9.59 0.37
N PHE A 154 0.25 8.39 0.02
CA PHE A 154 1.14 8.14 -1.12
C PHE A 154 0.55 8.74 -2.40
N GLY A 155 1.40 9.34 -3.21
CA GLY A 155 1.00 9.97 -4.48
C GLY A 155 0.39 11.36 -4.33
N PHE A 156 0.18 11.87 -3.11
CA PHE A 156 -0.37 13.20 -2.88
C PHE A 156 0.57 14.30 -3.36
N GLY A 157 -0.01 15.39 -3.87
CA GLY A 157 0.70 16.61 -4.22
C GLY A 157 -0.26 17.62 -4.85
N LEU A 158 -0.18 18.86 -4.39
CA LEU A 158 -0.98 19.97 -4.89
C LEU A 158 -0.31 20.64 -6.08
N SER A 159 -1.11 21.38 -6.85
CA SER A 159 -0.69 22.20 -7.99
C SER A 159 -1.30 23.59 -7.85
N TYR A 160 -0.74 24.59 -8.57
CA TYR A 160 -1.41 25.89 -8.75
C TYR A 160 -2.52 25.84 -9.81
N ALA A 161 -2.54 24.73 -10.59
CA ALA A 161 -3.60 24.42 -11.53
C ALA A 161 -4.60 23.44 -10.93
N THR A 162 -5.77 23.37 -11.53
CA THR A 162 -6.78 22.35 -11.24
C THR A 162 -6.92 21.41 -12.44
N PHE A 163 -7.04 20.13 -12.15
CA PHE A 163 -7.22 19.08 -13.15
C PHE A 163 -8.48 18.29 -12.82
N ALA A 164 -9.10 17.74 -13.85
CA ALA A 164 -10.08 16.69 -13.71
C ALA A 164 -9.53 15.41 -14.38
N ILE A 165 -10.08 14.26 -14.02
CA ILE A 165 -9.81 12.99 -14.69
C ILE A 165 -11.15 12.40 -15.06
N ASP A 166 -11.39 12.28 -16.36
CA ASP A 166 -12.61 11.72 -16.92
C ASP A 166 -12.34 10.34 -17.54
N VAL A 167 -13.37 9.51 -17.66
CA VAL A 167 -13.29 8.21 -18.33
C VAL A 167 -13.97 8.30 -19.70
N PRO A 168 -13.32 7.85 -20.78
CA PRO A 168 -11.96 7.29 -20.89
C PRO A 168 -10.90 8.34 -20.57
N ALA A 169 -9.76 7.94 -20.02
CA ALA A 169 -8.75 8.73 -19.31
C ALA A 169 -8.32 10.04 -20.03
N THR A 170 -9.20 11.04 -20.02
CA THR A 170 -8.93 12.41 -20.48
C THR A 170 -8.63 13.26 -19.27
N VAL A 171 -7.53 14.01 -19.34
CA VAL A 171 -7.09 14.90 -18.28
C VAL A 171 -7.11 16.34 -18.79
N PRO A 172 -8.17 17.10 -18.52
CA PRO A 172 -8.19 18.52 -18.77
C PRO A 172 -7.48 19.31 -17.66
N ASN A 173 -6.67 20.28 -18.05
CA ASN A 173 -6.26 21.38 -17.19
C ASN A 173 -7.40 22.41 -17.17
N THR A 174 -8.14 22.47 -16.09
CA THR A 174 -9.34 23.34 -15.95
C THR A 174 -9.01 24.73 -15.44
N SER A 175 -7.72 25.07 -15.31
CA SER A 175 -7.24 26.35 -14.79
C SER A 175 -6.69 27.25 -15.90
N GLU A 176 -6.33 28.48 -15.51
CA GLU A 176 -5.69 29.47 -16.38
C GLU A 176 -4.14 29.42 -16.32
N VAL A 177 -3.57 28.39 -15.68
CA VAL A 177 -2.13 28.26 -15.45
C VAL A 177 -1.62 26.99 -16.12
N ASP A 178 -0.52 27.11 -16.84
CA ASP A 178 0.20 25.96 -17.38
C ASP A 178 0.77 25.11 -16.24
N ALA A 179 0.51 23.81 -16.25
CA ALA A 179 0.97 22.92 -15.19
C ALA A 179 1.09 21.47 -15.64
N ALA A 180 1.69 20.64 -14.81
CA ALA A 180 1.73 19.20 -15.01
C ALA A 180 0.94 18.47 -13.92
N GLU A 181 0.29 17.37 -14.32
CA GLU A 181 -0.33 16.42 -13.37
C GLU A 181 0.26 15.03 -13.59
N THR A 182 0.32 14.26 -12.50
CA THR A 182 0.75 12.86 -12.54
C THR A 182 -0.46 11.97 -12.30
N VAL A 183 -0.95 11.37 -13.37
CA VAL A 183 -2.03 10.38 -13.32
C VAL A 183 -1.46 9.04 -12.86
N GLN A 184 -2.12 8.41 -11.91
CA GLN A 184 -1.71 7.18 -11.26
C GLN A 184 -2.77 6.11 -11.50
N VAL A 185 -2.32 4.88 -11.81
CA VAL A 185 -3.21 3.73 -12.03
C VAL A 185 -2.91 2.67 -11.00
N TYR A 186 -3.92 2.28 -10.27
CA TYR A 186 -3.89 1.23 -9.28
C TYR A 186 -4.73 0.05 -9.72
N VAL A 187 -4.32 -1.15 -9.29
CA VAL A 187 -5.11 -2.37 -9.47
C VAL A 187 -5.44 -2.93 -8.10
N ALA A 188 -6.73 -3.10 -7.86
CA ALA A 188 -7.29 -3.72 -6.67
C ALA A 188 -7.81 -5.12 -7.03
N PRO A 189 -7.35 -6.18 -6.35
CA PRO A 189 -7.92 -7.51 -6.53
C PRO A 189 -9.34 -7.53 -5.94
N GLY A 190 -10.24 -8.31 -6.53
CA GLY A 190 -11.53 -8.61 -5.93
C GLY A 190 -11.36 -9.60 -4.77
N LYS A 191 -11.83 -10.82 -4.95
CA LYS A 191 -11.59 -11.91 -3.99
C LYS A 191 -10.25 -12.57 -4.32
N ALA A 192 -9.33 -12.63 -3.36
CA ALA A 192 -8.05 -13.29 -3.49
C ALA A 192 -7.92 -14.47 -2.51
N ALA A 193 -7.18 -15.51 -2.90
CA ALA A 193 -6.90 -16.66 -2.05
C ALA A 193 -5.83 -16.36 -0.99
N VAL A 194 -5.01 -15.33 -1.23
CA VAL A 194 -3.96 -14.87 -0.31
C VAL A 194 -4.24 -13.45 0.14
N ALA A 195 -3.61 -13.04 1.24
CA ALA A 195 -3.69 -11.66 1.69
C ALA A 195 -3.00 -10.73 0.68
N ARG A 196 -3.75 -9.77 0.13
CA ARG A 196 -3.25 -8.77 -0.82
C ARG A 196 -3.58 -7.36 -0.35
N PRO A 197 -2.76 -6.37 -0.71
CA PRO A 197 -3.10 -4.98 -0.48
C PRO A 197 -4.42 -4.58 -1.13
N LYS A 198 -5.12 -3.61 -0.54
CA LYS A 198 -6.36 -3.05 -1.07
C LYS A 198 -6.23 -2.70 -2.54
N HIS A 199 -5.12 -2.08 -2.91
CA HIS A 199 -4.71 -1.80 -4.28
C HIS A 199 -3.20 -1.60 -4.39
N GLU A 200 -2.68 -1.68 -5.60
CA GLU A 200 -1.27 -1.50 -5.88
C GLU A 200 -1.06 -0.60 -7.10
N LEU A 201 -0.13 0.36 -7.00
CA LEU A 201 0.25 1.20 -8.13
C LEU A 201 0.88 0.32 -9.23
N LYS A 202 0.30 0.33 -10.41
CA LYS A 202 0.76 -0.45 -11.57
C LYS A 202 1.23 0.42 -12.73
N GLY A 203 0.90 1.70 -12.70
CA GLY A 203 1.38 2.64 -13.71
C GLY A 203 1.19 4.09 -13.27
N PHE A 204 2.00 4.97 -13.83
CA PHE A 204 1.81 6.41 -13.69
C PHE A 204 2.33 7.13 -14.93
N ARG A 205 1.75 8.31 -15.22
CA ARG A 205 2.21 9.16 -16.29
C ARG A 205 2.06 10.63 -15.91
N LYS A 206 3.16 11.37 -16.00
CA LYS A 206 3.15 12.81 -15.82
C LYS A 206 2.91 13.48 -17.16
N VAL A 207 1.91 14.35 -17.23
CA VAL A 207 1.56 15.13 -18.42
C VAL A 207 1.65 16.62 -18.11
N PHE A 208 2.26 17.35 -19.01
CA PHE A 208 2.27 18.81 -18.98
C PHE A 208 1.16 19.34 -19.90
N LEU A 209 0.31 20.21 -19.37
CA LEU A 209 -0.83 20.78 -20.09
C LEU A 209 -0.83 22.29 -19.94
N LYS A 210 -1.04 22.97 -21.05
CA LYS A 210 -1.31 24.41 -21.03
C LYS A 210 -2.67 24.68 -20.40
N ALA A 211 -2.88 25.92 -20.01
CA ALA A 211 -4.19 26.39 -19.55
C ALA A 211 -5.31 26.02 -20.54
N GLY A 212 -6.33 25.31 -20.07
CA GLY A 212 -7.45 24.82 -20.87
C GLY A 212 -7.14 23.66 -21.83
N GLU A 213 -5.91 23.15 -21.87
CA GLU A 213 -5.54 22.01 -22.70
C GLU A 213 -6.00 20.69 -22.04
N SER A 214 -6.29 19.70 -22.88
CA SER A 214 -6.61 18.34 -22.45
C SER A 214 -5.72 17.32 -23.16
N ALA A 215 -5.38 16.26 -22.48
CA ALA A 215 -4.69 15.11 -23.07
C ALA A 215 -5.45 13.81 -22.78
N GLU A 216 -5.45 12.92 -23.75
CA GLU A 216 -5.86 11.54 -23.57
C GLU A 216 -4.65 10.72 -23.10
N ILE A 217 -4.85 9.90 -22.08
CA ILE A 217 -3.80 9.06 -21.50
C ILE A 217 -4.25 7.61 -21.58
N SER A 218 -3.36 6.75 -22.05
CA SER A 218 -3.55 5.31 -22.05
C SER A 218 -2.45 4.61 -21.22
N PHE A 219 -2.83 3.51 -20.59
CA PHE A 219 -1.93 2.61 -19.87
C PHE A 219 -2.14 1.20 -20.39
N ASP A 220 -1.03 0.56 -20.75
CA ASP A 220 -1.03 -0.87 -21.06
C ASP A 220 -0.72 -1.63 -19.76
N LEU A 221 -1.69 -2.41 -19.30
CA LEU A 221 -1.55 -3.28 -18.13
C LEU A 221 -1.41 -4.71 -18.62
N ASP A 222 -0.23 -5.28 -18.46
CA ASP A 222 0.04 -6.67 -18.75
C ASP A 222 -0.46 -7.60 -17.62
N GLU A 223 -0.33 -8.91 -17.79
CA GLU A 223 -0.72 -9.89 -16.78
C GLU A 223 -0.03 -9.65 -15.43
N ARG A 224 1.20 -9.15 -15.47
CA ARG A 224 1.99 -8.84 -14.28
C ARG A 224 1.36 -7.76 -13.41
N ALA A 225 0.57 -6.85 -13.99
CA ALA A 225 -0.15 -5.84 -13.23
C ALA A 225 -1.19 -6.43 -12.27
N PHE A 226 -1.70 -7.62 -12.57
CA PHE A 226 -2.74 -8.31 -11.81
C PHE A 226 -2.19 -9.43 -10.92
N ALA A 227 -0.96 -9.87 -11.18
CA ALA A 227 -0.31 -10.99 -10.51
C ALA A 227 0.13 -10.68 -9.08
N TYR A 228 0.26 -11.72 -8.28
CA TYR A 228 1.04 -11.77 -7.06
C TYR A 228 2.10 -12.88 -7.13
N TRP A 229 3.15 -12.78 -6.32
CA TRP A 229 4.11 -13.87 -6.18
C TRP A 229 3.52 -14.96 -5.29
N SER A 230 3.46 -16.17 -5.81
CA SER A 230 3.00 -17.35 -5.08
C SER A 230 4.19 -18.19 -4.67
N GLU A 231 4.43 -18.35 -3.38
CA GLU A 231 5.47 -19.25 -2.85
C GLU A 231 5.17 -20.70 -3.18
N LYS A 232 3.88 -21.09 -3.31
CA LYS A 232 3.48 -22.45 -3.67
C LYS A 232 3.81 -22.81 -5.12
N PHE A 233 3.79 -21.82 -6.03
CA PHE A 233 4.16 -22.03 -7.44
C PHE A 233 5.62 -21.66 -7.72
N ASP A 234 6.27 -20.97 -6.78
CA ASP A 234 7.58 -20.31 -6.99
C ASP A 234 7.57 -19.45 -8.28
N ASP A 235 6.43 -18.77 -8.52
CA ASP A 235 6.16 -17.99 -9.73
C ASP A 235 5.07 -16.95 -9.50
N TRP A 236 4.94 -16.05 -10.49
CA TRP A 236 3.83 -15.11 -10.57
C TRP A 236 2.54 -15.81 -10.94
N HIS A 237 1.49 -15.48 -10.21
CA HIS A 237 0.17 -16.08 -10.36
C HIS A 237 -0.91 -15.01 -10.54
N VAL A 238 -1.77 -15.18 -11.54
CA VAL A 238 -2.96 -14.37 -11.78
C VAL A 238 -4.19 -15.22 -11.50
N GLU A 239 -4.92 -14.86 -10.47
CA GLU A 239 -6.19 -15.52 -10.14
C GLU A 239 -7.27 -15.13 -11.13
N ALA A 240 -8.16 -16.07 -11.44
CA ALA A 240 -9.38 -15.76 -12.16
C ALA A 240 -10.33 -14.94 -11.28
N GLY A 241 -10.98 -13.94 -11.86
CA GLY A 241 -11.95 -13.12 -11.14
C GLY A 241 -12.01 -11.68 -11.57
N GLU A 242 -12.71 -10.89 -10.78
CA GLU A 242 -12.86 -9.46 -11.03
C GLU A 242 -11.72 -8.68 -10.36
N TYR A 243 -11.20 -7.70 -11.08
CA TYR A 243 -10.24 -6.73 -10.61
C TYR A 243 -10.79 -5.33 -10.87
N THR A 244 -10.49 -4.41 -9.97
CA THR A 244 -10.82 -3.00 -10.16
C THR A 244 -9.56 -2.25 -10.57
N VAL A 245 -9.61 -1.59 -11.72
CA VAL A 245 -8.60 -0.64 -12.17
C VAL A 245 -9.04 0.75 -11.74
N GLU A 246 -8.22 1.40 -10.94
CA GLU A 246 -8.49 2.70 -10.35
C GLU A 246 -7.55 3.74 -10.94
N VAL A 247 -8.07 4.90 -11.33
CA VAL A 247 -7.29 6.02 -11.87
C VAL A 247 -7.48 7.22 -10.98
N GLY A 248 -6.39 7.83 -10.55
CA GLY A 248 -6.46 8.96 -9.62
C GLY A 248 -5.21 9.82 -9.61
N THR A 249 -5.16 10.76 -8.66
CA THR A 249 -4.04 11.69 -8.43
C THR A 249 -3.21 11.30 -7.21
N SER A 250 -3.70 10.38 -6.40
CA SER A 250 -3.02 9.76 -5.25
C SER A 250 -3.65 8.40 -4.93
N SER A 251 -3.08 7.65 -4.00
CA SER A 251 -3.65 6.38 -3.55
C SER A 251 -5.04 6.52 -2.90
N ARG A 252 -5.43 7.73 -2.47
CA ARG A 252 -6.73 8.01 -1.84
C ARG A 252 -7.62 8.99 -2.60
N ASP A 253 -7.12 9.57 -3.67
CA ASP A 253 -7.89 10.45 -4.55
C ASP A 253 -8.10 9.75 -5.88
N ILE A 254 -9.08 8.84 -5.88
CA ILE A 254 -9.47 8.04 -7.04
C ILE A 254 -10.61 8.75 -7.76
N ALA A 255 -10.35 9.17 -8.98
CA ALA A 255 -11.32 9.92 -9.81
C ALA A 255 -12.18 8.99 -10.68
N ALA A 256 -11.64 7.84 -11.09
CA ALA A 256 -12.31 6.91 -11.99
C ALA A 256 -11.99 5.46 -11.67
N VAL A 257 -12.95 4.58 -11.91
CA VAL A 257 -12.81 3.14 -11.70
C VAL A 257 -13.40 2.36 -12.88
N ALA A 258 -12.75 1.23 -13.21
CA ALA A 258 -13.27 0.26 -14.15
C ALA A 258 -13.07 -1.15 -13.61
N VAL A 259 -14.04 -2.04 -13.82
CA VAL A 259 -13.94 -3.44 -13.44
C VAL A 259 -13.56 -4.24 -14.67
N VAL A 260 -12.56 -5.11 -14.51
CA VAL A 260 -12.12 -6.07 -15.53
C VAL A 260 -12.22 -7.47 -14.96
N THR A 261 -12.65 -8.44 -15.79
CA THR A 261 -12.67 -9.85 -15.41
C THR A 261 -11.58 -10.59 -16.16
N LEU A 262 -10.76 -11.35 -15.44
CA LEU A 262 -9.69 -12.16 -16.00
C LEU A 262 -10.00 -13.64 -15.81
N ASP A 263 -9.60 -14.45 -16.78
CA ASP A 263 -9.72 -15.92 -16.70
C ASP A 263 -8.63 -16.54 -15.82
N GLY A 264 -7.64 -15.71 -15.39
CA GLY A 264 -6.47 -16.15 -14.66
C GLY A 264 -5.46 -16.91 -15.55
N ASP A 265 -4.37 -17.38 -14.95
CA ASP A 265 -3.32 -18.13 -15.66
C ASP A 265 -3.62 -19.64 -15.74
N GLY A 266 -4.76 -20.08 -15.25
CA GLY A 266 -5.20 -21.48 -15.25
C GLY A 266 -4.50 -22.37 -14.22
N LYS A 267 -3.55 -21.84 -13.43
CA LYS A 267 -2.92 -22.59 -12.34
C LYS A 267 -3.90 -22.70 -11.17
N ALA A 268 -4.11 -23.90 -10.67
CA ALA A 268 -4.79 -24.12 -9.39
C ALA A 268 -3.75 -24.25 -8.29
N LEU A 269 -3.98 -23.65 -7.13
CA LEU A 269 -3.11 -23.83 -5.97
C LEU A 269 -3.05 -25.31 -5.62
N PRO A 270 -1.85 -25.95 -5.60
CA PRO A 270 -1.76 -27.35 -5.27
C PRO A 270 -2.28 -27.57 -3.84
N LEU A 271 -3.14 -28.58 -3.69
CA LEU A 271 -3.62 -28.99 -2.39
C LEU A 271 -2.52 -29.76 -1.68
N ASP A 272 -2.33 -29.46 -0.42
CA ASP A 272 -1.35 -30.07 0.47
C ASP A 272 -1.97 -30.39 1.86
N GLU A 273 -1.16 -30.89 2.77
CA GLU A 273 -1.58 -31.22 4.14
C GLU A 273 -2.00 -29.99 4.97
N TRP A 274 -1.56 -28.78 4.57
CA TRP A 274 -1.91 -27.51 5.22
C TRP A 274 -3.17 -26.87 4.63
N SER A 275 -3.59 -27.35 3.46
CA SER A 275 -4.83 -26.90 2.83
C SER A 275 -6.03 -27.31 3.68
N THR A 276 -6.95 -26.37 3.89
CA THR A 276 -8.15 -26.61 4.68
C THR A 276 -9.09 -27.58 3.98
N PHE A 277 -9.91 -28.29 4.73
CA PHE A 277 -10.94 -29.15 4.19
C PHE A 277 -11.93 -28.37 3.29
N GLY A 278 -12.08 -27.06 3.54
CA GLY A 278 -12.86 -26.17 2.70
C GLY A 278 -12.22 -25.93 1.34
N GLU A 279 -10.88 -25.72 1.29
CA GLU A 279 -10.12 -25.58 0.03
C GLU A 279 -10.18 -26.88 -0.76
N TRP A 280 -9.97 -28.02 -0.11
CA TRP A 280 -10.16 -29.34 -0.71
C TRP A 280 -11.57 -29.50 -1.31
N SER A 281 -12.60 -29.05 -0.61
CA SER A 281 -14.00 -29.16 -1.07
C SER A 281 -14.34 -28.22 -2.24
N CYS A 282 -13.58 -27.13 -2.41
CA CYS A 282 -13.79 -26.15 -3.49
C CYS A 282 -12.95 -26.46 -4.74
N ASP A 283 -11.87 -27.22 -4.60
CA ASP A 283 -11.01 -27.61 -5.72
C ASP A 283 -11.68 -28.67 -6.61
N PRO A 284 -11.57 -28.61 -7.95
CA PRO A 284 -12.20 -29.57 -8.85
C PRO A 284 -11.76 -31.04 -8.66
N VAL A 285 -10.52 -31.28 -8.25
CA VAL A 285 -9.97 -32.59 -7.92
C VAL A 285 -10.25 -32.94 -6.47
N GLY A 286 -9.95 -32.02 -5.57
CA GLY A 286 -10.13 -32.17 -4.14
C GLY A 286 -11.56 -32.50 -3.73
N SER A 287 -12.55 -31.87 -4.37
CA SER A 287 -13.98 -32.14 -4.09
C SER A 287 -14.38 -33.60 -4.34
N LYS A 288 -13.78 -34.23 -5.35
CA LYS A 288 -14.01 -35.65 -5.64
C LYS A 288 -13.37 -36.54 -4.58
N ILE A 289 -12.18 -36.16 -4.12
CA ILE A 289 -11.45 -36.89 -3.06
C ILE A 289 -12.22 -36.76 -1.73
N VAL A 290 -12.71 -35.56 -1.42
CA VAL A 290 -13.57 -35.35 -0.24
C VAL A 290 -14.83 -36.22 -0.30
N ALA A 291 -15.49 -36.28 -1.46
CA ALA A 291 -16.63 -37.17 -1.65
C ALA A 291 -16.26 -38.66 -1.43
N SER A 292 -15.07 -39.07 -1.91
CA SER A 292 -14.55 -40.43 -1.65
C SER A 292 -14.28 -40.70 -0.19
N VAL A 293 -13.79 -39.72 0.59
CA VAL A 293 -13.60 -39.86 2.06
C VAL A 293 -14.93 -40.21 2.74
N TYR A 294 -16.03 -39.54 2.38
CA TYR A 294 -17.35 -39.85 2.93
C TYR A 294 -17.82 -41.24 2.51
N ALA A 295 -17.68 -41.60 1.23
CA ALA A 295 -18.11 -42.89 0.70
C ALA A 295 -17.32 -44.04 1.35
N GLU A 296 -16.01 -43.90 1.50
CA GLU A 296 -15.15 -44.92 2.16
C GLU A 296 -15.44 -45.00 3.67
N GLY A 297 -15.82 -43.88 4.30
CA GLY A 297 -16.31 -43.85 5.68
C GLY A 297 -17.61 -44.64 5.86
N GLU A 298 -18.57 -44.45 4.98
CA GLU A 298 -19.83 -45.23 4.95
C GLU A 298 -19.62 -46.71 4.66
N ALA A 299 -18.66 -47.05 3.80
CA ALA A 299 -18.28 -48.42 3.50
C ALA A 299 -17.48 -49.10 4.63
N GLY A 300 -17.02 -48.36 5.64
CA GLY A 300 -16.24 -48.85 6.77
C GLY A 300 -14.74 -49.06 6.45
N ASN A 301 -14.24 -48.57 5.33
CA ASN A 301 -12.84 -48.62 4.93
C ASN A 301 -12.02 -47.48 5.52
N LEU A 302 -12.66 -46.34 5.80
CA LEU A 302 -12.10 -45.19 6.50
C LEU A 302 -12.94 -44.90 7.77
N PRO A 303 -12.39 -44.17 8.74
CA PRO A 303 -13.19 -43.63 9.85
C PRO A 303 -14.26 -42.66 9.31
N GLN A 304 -15.46 -42.81 9.81
CA GLN A 304 -16.58 -41.95 9.39
C GLN A 304 -16.42 -40.54 9.95
N LEU A 305 -16.44 -39.55 9.05
CA LEU A 305 -16.48 -38.14 9.45
C LEU A 305 -17.82 -37.80 10.09
N PRO A 306 -17.85 -37.03 11.18
CA PRO A 306 -19.09 -36.55 11.77
C PRO A 306 -19.83 -35.66 10.75
N ASP A 307 -21.06 -36.00 10.41
CA ASP A 307 -21.87 -35.32 9.40
C ASP A 307 -23.02 -34.54 10.03
N ASN A 308 -22.68 -33.39 10.64
CA ASN A 308 -23.65 -32.40 11.10
C ASN A 308 -23.18 -30.98 10.75
N ASP A 309 -24.09 -30.04 10.72
CA ASP A 309 -23.83 -28.68 10.22
C ASP A 309 -22.70 -27.96 10.99
N MET A 310 -22.64 -28.15 12.31
CA MET A 310 -21.58 -27.55 13.14
C MET A 310 -20.21 -28.13 12.77
N MET A 311 -20.13 -29.44 12.62
CA MET A 311 -18.87 -30.11 12.29
C MET A 311 -18.44 -29.81 10.85
N ARG A 312 -19.35 -29.74 9.91
CA ARG A 312 -19.04 -29.31 8.53
C ARG A 312 -18.45 -27.91 8.52
N MET A 313 -19.04 -26.98 9.29
CA MET A 313 -18.52 -25.60 9.41
C MET A 313 -17.14 -25.55 10.08
N PHE A 314 -16.93 -26.38 11.10
CA PHE A 314 -15.65 -26.50 11.80
C PHE A 314 -14.57 -27.08 10.87
N LEU A 315 -14.85 -28.21 10.23
CA LEU A 315 -13.93 -28.86 9.29
C LEU A 315 -13.54 -27.95 8.13
N LYS A 316 -14.46 -27.12 7.66
CA LYS A 316 -14.22 -26.24 6.51
C LYS A 316 -13.02 -25.33 6.68
N SER A 317 -12.74 -24.85 7.88
CA SER A 317 -11.61 -23.97 8.20
C SER A 317 -10.41 -24.71 8.80
N MET A 318 -10.44 -26.03 8.88
CA MET A 318 -9.42 -26.85 9.49
C MET A 318 -8.48 -27.44 8.42
N PRO A 319 -7.14 -27.23 8.52
CA PRO A 319 -6.19 -27.93 7.66
C PRO A 319 -6.28 -29.46 7.85
N ILE A 320 -6.11 -30.21 6.76
CA ILE A 320 -6.27 -31.68 6.84
C ILE A 320 -5.22 -32.36 7.74
N ASN A 321 -4.02 -31.78 7.90
CA ASN A 321 -3.00 -32.25 8.85
C ASN A 321 -3.44 -32.16 10.31
N SER A 322 -4.48 -31.39 10.61
CA SER A 322 -5.04 -31.27 11.95
C SER A 322 -6.14 -32.31 12.27
N MET A 323 -6.55 -33.12 11.27
CA MET A 323 -7.54 -34.21 11.47
C MET A 323 -7.18 -35.18 12.58
N PRO A 324 -5.88 -35.53 12.80
CA PRO A 324 -5.49 -36.38 13.92
C PRO A 324 -5.85 -35.83 15.32
N MET A 325 -5.91 -34.49 15.44
CA MET A 325 -6.33 -33.86 16.73
C MET A 325 -7.80 -34.15 17.03
N LEU A 326 -8.62 -34.32 15.97
CA LEU A 326 -10.05 -34.58 16.10
C LEU A 326 -10.37 -36.06 16.26
N MET A 327 -9.67 -36.92 15.52
CA MET A 327 -10.01 -38.33 15.34
C MET A 327 -8.84 -39.30 15.59
N SER A 328 -7.74 -38.84 16.21
CA SER A 328 -6.54 -39.64 16.50
C SER A 328 -6.02 -40.39 15.26
N ASP A 329 -5.81 -41.70 15.34
CA ASP A 329 -5.32 -42.50 14.23
C ASP A 329 -6.27 -42.52 13.03
N GLY A 330 -7.56 -42.35 13.26
CA GLY A 330 -8.57 -42.22 12.20
C GLY A 330 -8.34 -40.96 11.38
N GLY A 331 -8.02 -39.84 12.01
CA GLY A 331 -7.67 -38.62 11.31
C GLY A 331 -6.41 -38.73 10.46
N LYS A 332 -5.39 -39.48 10.94
CA LYS A 332 -4.18 -39.78 10.16
C LYS A 332 -4.50 -40.58 8.90
N ALA A 333 -5.39 -41.56 9.01
CA ALA A 333 -5.81 -42.39 7.90
C ALA A 333 -6.53 -41.54 6.81
N ILE A 334 -7.41 -40.62 7.22
CA ILE A 334 -8.11 -39.74 6.30
C ILE A 334 -7.12 -38.78 5.60
N THR A 335 -6.22 -38.13 6.35
CA THR A 335 -5.20 -37.25 5.77
C THR A 335 -4.35 -37.97 4.76
N ALA A 336 -3.82 -39.16 5.11
CA ALA A 336 -3.00 -39.98 4.22
C ALA A 336 -3.77 -40.35 2.95
N PHE A 337 -5.01 -40.81 3.09
CA PHE A 337 -5.86 -41.15 1.94
C PHE A 337 -6.05 -39.95 1.00
N MET A 338 -6.35 -38.77 1.53
CA MET A 338 -6.55 -37.58 0.71
C MET A 338 -5.30 -37.21 -0.10
N LEU A 339 -4.13 -37.22 0.55
CA LEU A 339 -2.86 -36.91 -0.09
C LEU A 339 -2.46 -37.95 -1.14
N ASP A 340 -2.61 -39.24 -0.83
CA ASP A 340 -2.31 -40.33 -1.76
C ASP A 340 -3.20 -40.31 -3.01
N GLU A 341 -4.49 -40.06 -2.85
CA GLU A 341 -5.41 -39.94 -3.99
C GLU A 341 -5.10 -38.72 -4.84
N TYR A 342 -4.74 -37.60 -4.23
CA TYR A 342 -4.36 -36.38 -4.95
C TYR A 342 -3.08 -36.58 -5.78
N ALA A 343 -2.04 -37.21 -5.17
CA ALA A 343 -0.80 -37.53 -5.85
C ALA A 343 -1.00 -38.44 -7.07
N LYS A 344 -1.85 -39.49 -6.96
CA LYS A 344 -2.18 -40.39 -8.07
C LYS A 344 -2.82 -39.65 -9.25
N ILE A 345 -3.66 -38.65 -8.98
CA ILE A 345 -4.33 -37.87 -10.02
C ILE A 345 -3.33 -36.90 -10.67
N ALA A 346 -2.45 -36.26 -9.87
CA ALA A 346 -1.42 -35.37 -10.37
C ALA A 346 -0.46 -36.10 -11.32
N GLU A 347 0.03 -37.31 -10.96
CA GLU A 347 0.90 -38.15 -11.81
C GLU A 347 0.24 -38.57 -13.14
N THR A 348 -1.08 -38.59 -13.21
CA THR A 348 -1.78 -38.98 -14.44
C THR A 348 -2.12 -37.82 -15.36
N ALA A 349 -1.91 -36.58 -14.89
CA ALA A 349 -2.18 -35.35 -15.62
C ALA A 349 -0.96 -34.75 -16.33
N GLU A 350 0.26 -35.23 -16.01
CA GLU A 350 1.50 -34.96 -16.76
C GLU A 350 1.62 -35.90 -17.97
#